data_a75f73601f616024bb81892a95a4ba4d
#
_entry.id   a75f73601f616024bb81892a95a4ba4d
#
_cell.length_a   1.000
_cell.length_b   1.000
_cell.length_c   1.000
_cell.angle_alpha   90.00
_cell.angle_beta   90.00
_cell.angle_gamma   90.00
#
_symmetry.space_group_name_H-M   'P 1'
#
loop_
_entity.id
_entity.type
_entity.pdbx_description
1 polymer ?
#
loop_
_entity_poly.entity_id
_entity_poly.type
_entity_poly.pdbx_seq_one_letter_code
_entity_poly.pdbx_strand_id
1 'polypeptide(L)'
;MKILLLGDYSNVHATLAEGLRTLGHEVTLASDGDGWKAYARDVDLKRYGMNWRSTMAFLWRLWRAFRHFKGYDVVQLINPVFLPLRAERMRPFYRWLRRHNRRVFLGAFGMDRYWVKAGLDCQTFRYSDFNLGSQVRQRADNDIWIAEWLHGEKGRLNTYIAQDCDGIVAGLYEYDASYRKEFADKLRFIPFPIDVRRAPLIADFGKTDFPPERPVRFFVGVQRDRSSYKGTDVMLRALRRLEAERPDEVQVVKVENVPFEEYKKAMLSCDVLLDQLYSYTPAMNALQAMAQGLVVVSGGEPESYEILGCTDIHPIVNVLPNEADVYEQLRALVD
;
A
#
# COMPACT_ATOMS: atom_id res chain seq x y z
N MET A 1 -20.35 -4.64 16.74
CA MET A 1 -20.33 -5.70 15.70
C MET A 1 -19.10 -6.57 15.92
N LYS A 2 -19.16 -7.81 15.47
CA LYS A 2 -18.03 -8.73 15.45
C LYS A 2 -17.40 -8.74 14.06
N ILE A 3 -16.13 -8.34 13.95
CA ILE A 3 -15.46 -8.09 12.69
C ILE A 3 -14.19 -8.95 12.57
N LEU A 4 -14.02 -9.61 11.42
CA LEU A 4 -12.82 -10.37 11.09
C LEU A 4 -12.09 -9.68 9.93
N LEU A 5 -10.84 -9.33 10.15
CA LEU A 5 -9.94 -8.78 9.13
C LEU A 5 -8.91 -9.86 8.75
N LEU A 6 -8.88 -10.26 7.47
CA LEU A 6 -8.01 -11.33 6.96
C LEU A 6 -6.92 -10.80 6.03
N GLY A 7 -5.69 -11.09 6.39
CA GLY A 7 -4.49 -10.56 5.75
C GLY A 7 -4.18 -9.13 6.22
N ASP A 8 -2.98 -8.66 5.93
CA ASP A 8 -2.59 -7.27 6.15
C ASP A 8 -1.51 -6.88 5.14
N TYR A 9 -1.63 -5.68 4.58
CA TYR A 9 -0.62 -5.06 3.75
C TYR A 9 -0.32 -3.68 4.30
N SER A 10 0.96 -3.40 4.53
CA SER A 10 1.43 -2.08 4.96
C SER A 10 0.69 -1.51 6.17
N ASN A 11 0.27 -2.36 7.12
CA ASN A 11 -0.45 -1.98 8.35
C ASN A 11 -1.88 -1.45 8.15
N VAL A 12 -2.49 -1.66 6.99
CA VAL A 12 -3.86 -1.16 6.69
C VAL A 12 -4.89 -1.82 7.62
N HIS A 13 -4.92 -3.15 7.67
CA HIS A 13 -5.87 -3.86 8.53
C HIS A 13 -5.54 -3.73 10.02
N ALA A 14 -4.27 -3.65 10.40
CA ALA A 14 -3.91 -3.45 11.80
C ALA A 14 -4.36 -2.08 12.30
N THR A 15 -4.13 -1.01 11.53
CA THR A 15 -4.62 0.34 11.86
C THR A 15 -6.16 0.40 11.87
N LEU A 16 -6.81 -0.24 10.90
CA LEU A 16 -8.28 -0.35 10.88
C LEU A 16 -8.82 -1.08 12.10
N ALA A 17 -8.16 -2.19 12.52
CA ALA A 17 -8.55 -2.94 13.71
C ALA A 17 -8.51 -2.08 14.97
N GLU A 18 -7.45 -1.30 15.15
CA GLU A 18 -7.32 -0.38 16.28
C GLU A 18 -8.43 0.67 16.28
N GLY A 19 -8.67 1.33 15.13
CA GLY A 19 -9.74 2.32 15.00
C GLY A 19 -11.13 1.73 15.30
N LEU A 20 -11.44 0.54 14.78
CA LEU A 20 -12.72 -0.12 15.02
C LEU A 20 -12.88 -0.55 16.49
N ARG A 21 -11.80 -0.96 17.16
CA ARG A 21 -11.83 -1.27 18.61
C ARG A 21 -12.11 -0.04 19.45
N THR A 22 -11.56 1.13 19.10
CA THR A 22 -11.88 2.39 19.82
C THR A 22 -13.33 2.79 19.67
N LEU A 23 -14.02 2.33 18.62
CA LEU A 23 -15.45 2.51 18.38
C LEU A 23 -16.32 1.44 19.08
N GLY A 24 -15.71 0.56 19.89
CA GLY A 24 -16.42 -0.47 20.66
C GLY A 24 -16.78 -1.72 19.86
N HIS A 25 -16.11 -2.00 18.74
CA HIS A 25 -16.32 -3.24 17.99
C HIS A 25 -15.40 -4.37 18.48
N GLU A 26 -15.88 -5.60 18.43
CA GLU A 26 -15.08 -6.79 18.64
C GLU A 26 -14.34 -7.13 17.33
N VAL A 27 -13.02 -6.91 17.28
CA VAL A 27 -12.24 -7.10 16.05
C VAL A 27 -11.19 -8.18 16.23
N THR A 28 -11.17 -9.12 15.31
CA THR A 28 -10.11 -10.13 15.17
C THR A 28 -9.30 -9.84 13.91
N LEU A 29 -8.01 -9.60 14.06
CA LEU A 29 -7.06 -9.48 12.96
C LEU A 29 -6.27 -10.79 12.80
N ALA A 30 -6.38 -11.43 11.65
CA ALA A 30 -5.65 -12.65 11.32
C ALA A 30 -4.78 -12.42 10.06
N SER A 31 -3.47 -12.39 10.24
CA SER A 31 -2.53 -12.10 9.15
C SER A 31 -1.18 -12.82 9.33
N ASP A 32 -0.32 -12.75 8.33
CA ASP A 32 1.09 -13.17 8.43
C ASP A 32 2.01 -12.04 8.93
N GLY A 33 1.46 -10.85 9.20
CA GLY A 33 2.18 -9.67 9.67
C GLY A 33 2.93 -8.91 8.57
N ASP A 34 2.58 -9.07 7.31
CA ASP A 34 3.25 -8.45 6.15
C ASP A 34 4.75 -8.78 6.09
N GLY A 35 5.04 -10.08 6.21
CA GLY A 35 6.38 -10.61 6.02
C GLY A 35 7.39 -10.22 7.10
N TRP A 36 8.41 -9.44 6.72
CA TRP A 36 9.50 -9.02 7.59
C TRP A 36 9.11 -7.87 8.55
N LYS A 37 8.07 -7.11 8.24
CA LYS A 37 7.59 -6.00 9.06
C LYS A 37 6.95 -6.46 10.38
N ALA A 38 6.44 -7.69 10.40
CA ALA A 38 5.94 -8.38 11.60
C ALA A 38 4.88 -7.59 12.39
N TYR A 39 3.94 -6.92 11.69
CA TYR A 39 2.87 -6.15 12.32
C TYR A 39 2.07 -6.96 13.34
N ALA A 40 1.51 -6.27 14.33
CA ALA A 40 0.68 -6.86 15.38
C ALA A 40 -0.57 -7.54 14.78
N ARG A 41 -0.95 -8.69 15.35
CA ARG A 41 -2.10 -9.50 14.94
C ARG A 41 -2.60 -10.36 16.08
N ASP A 42 -3.88 -10.69 16.06
CA ASP A 42 -4.48 -11.56 17.07
C ASP A 42 -4.28 -13.05 16.73
N VAL A 43 -4.37 -13.37 15.44
CA VAL A 43 -4.16 -14.73 14.94
C VAL A 43 -3.01 -14.75 13.95
N ASP A 44 -1.95 -15.46 14.32
CA ASP A 44 -0.75 -15.59 13.49
C ASP A 44 -0.93 -16.64 12.39
N LEU A 45 -0.98 -16.17 11.14
CA LEU A 45 -1.04 -16.98 9.93
C LEU A 45 0.30 -17.11 9.20
N LYS A 46 1.41 -16.67 9.81
CA LYS A 46 2.73 -16.70 9.17
C LYS A 46 3.21 -18.14 8.98
N ARG A 47 3.80 -18.40 7.81
CA ARG A 47 4.48 -19.66 7.52
C ARG A 47 5.95 -19.55 7.90
N TYR A 48 6.39 -20.29 8.92
CA TYR A 48 7.73 -20.22 9.51
C TYR A 48 8.76 -21.12 8.86
N GLY A 49 8.53 -21.66 7.68
CA GLY A 49 9.48 -22.49 6.96
C GLY A 49 8.86 -23.18 5.76
N MET A 50 9.74 -23.71 4.89
CA MET A 50 9.34 -24.34 3.62
C MET A 50 9.41 -25.87 3.66
N ASN A 51 9.97 -26.47 4.72
CA ASN A 51 10.05 -27.92 4.86
C ASN A 51 8.67 -28.54 5.17
N TRP A 52 8.56 -29.87 5.05
CA TRP A 52 7.29 -30.57 5.23
C TRP A 52 6.70 -30.43 6.64
N ARG A 53 7.56 -30.45 7.70
CA ARG A 53 7.14 -30.30 9.09
C ARG A 53 6.53 -28.92 9.35
N SER A 54 7.19 -27.86 8.91
CA SER A 54 6.68 -26.49 8.98
C SER A 54 5.39 -26.31 8.20
N THR A 55 5.27 -26.98 7.04
CA THR A 55 4.06 -26.97 6.23
C THR A 55 2.90 -27.62 6.95
N MET A 56 3.10 -28.79 7.57
CA MET A 56 2.07 -29.48 8.34
C MET A 56 1.64 -28.68 9.59
N ALA A 57 2.61 -28.12 10.31
CA ALA A 57 2.34 -27.24 11.45
C ALA A 57 1.54 -26.01 11.04
N PHE A 58 1.88 -25.39 9.91
CA PHE A 58 1.14 -24.26 9.36
C PHE A 58 -0.30 -24.65 8.97
N LEU A 59 -0.50 -25.75 8.26
CA LEU A 59 -1.83 -26.23 7.85
C LEU A 59 -2.70 -26.58 9.06
N TRP A 60 -2.13 -27.16 10.10
CA TRP A 60 -2.84 -27.45 11.35
C TRP A 60 -3.26 -26.16 12.07
N ARG A 61 -2.39 -25.16 12.20
CA ARG A 61 -2.73 -23.84 12.77
C ARG A 61 -3.82 -23.15 11.97
N LEU A 62 -3.69 -23.18 10.64
CA LEU A 62 -4.68 -22.59 9.74
C LEU A 62 -6.04 -23.26 9.90
N TRP A 63 -6.10 -24.59 9.91
CA TRP A 63 -7.32 -25.34 10.12
C TRP A 63 -7.95 -25.02 11.48
N ARG A 64 -7.14 -24.99 12.55
CA ARG A 64 -7.59 -24.61 13.89
C ARG A 64 -8.16 -23.18 13.91
N ALA A 65 -7.48 -22.22 13.31
CA ALA A 65 -7.93 -20.83 13.22
C ALA A 65 -9.27 -20.72 12.45
N PHE A 66 -9.37 -21.38 11.29
CA PHE A 66 -10.58 -21.34 10.47
C PHE A 66 -11.82 -21.86 11.16
N ARG A 67 -11.72 -22.81 12.07
CA ARG A 67 -12.86 -23.28 12.87
C ARG A 67 -13.50 -22.20 13.73
N HIS A 68 -12.75 -21.14 14.03
CA HIS A 68 -13.20 -20.00 14.82
C HIS A 68 -13.60 -18.78 13.94
N PHE A 69 -13.31 -18.79 12.64
CA PHE A 69 -13.67 -17.71 11.72
C PHE A 69 -15.13 -17.81 11.25
N LYS A 70 -16.06 -17.90 12.22
CA LYS A 70 -17.51 -18.02 12.02
C LYS A 70 -18.29 -17.12 12.96
N GLY A 71 -19.49 -16.71 12.54
CA GLY A 71 -20.38 -15.87 13.34
C GLY A 71 -19.95 -14.40 13.42
N TYR A 72 -19.15 -13.93 12.45
CA TYR A 72 -18.82 -12.52 12.31
C TYR A 72 -19.92 -11.79 11.52
N ASP A 73 -20.21 -10.55 11.94
CA ASP A 73 -21.10 -9.66 11.20
C ASP A 73 -20.43 -9.21 9.88
N VAL A 74 -19.12 -8.98 9.93
CA VAL A 74 -18.31 -8.53 8.80
C VAL A 74 -17.01 -9.33 8.74
N VAL A 75 -16.67 -9.80 7.55
CA VAL A 75 -15.35 -10.30 7.20
C VAL A 75 -14.80 -9.41 6.09
N GLN A 76 -13.62 -8.85 6.25
CA GLN A 76 -12.91 -8.11 5.20
C GLN A 76 -11.64 -8.84 4.82
N LEU A 77 -11.49 -9.13 3.54
CA LEU A 77 -10.28 -9.69 2.93
C LEU A 77 -9.38 -8.54 2.49
N ILE A 78 -8.08 -8.58 2.80
CA ILE A 78 -7.12 -7.55 2.38
C ILE A 78 -6.96 -7.51 0.85
N ASN A 79 -7.09 -8.67 0.20
CA ASN A 79 -6.85 -8.90 -1.22
C ASN A 79 -7.46 -10.25 -1.58
N PRO A 80 -7.68 -10.61 -2.87
CA PRO A 80 -8.12 -11.96 -3.24
C PRO A 80 -7.23 -13.09 -2.69
N VAL A 81 -5.93 -12.85 -2.56
CA VAL A 81 -4.98 -13.77 -1.93
C VAL A 81 -4.80 -13.39 -0.45
N PHE A 82 -5.83 -13.65 0.36
CA PHE A 82 -5.92 -13.25 1.77
C PHE A 82 -5.23 -14.20 2.76
N LEU A 83 -4.66 -15.31 2.30
CA LEU A 83 -3.90 -16.27 3.10
C LEU A 83 -2.55 -16.57 2.43
N PRO A 84 -1.50 -16.97 3.18
CA PRO A 84 -0.23 -17.38 2.62
C PRO A 84 -0.31 -18.79 1.98
N LEU A 85 -1.24 -18.97 1.06
CA LEU A 85 -1.52 -20.18 0.30
C LEU A 85 -1.48 -19.87 -1.21
N ARG A 86 -1.32 -20.90 -2.02
CA ARG A 86 -1.51 -20.78 -3.47
C ARG A 86 -2.98 -20.49 -3.80
N ALA A 87 -3.23 -19.69 -4.83
CA ALA A 87 -4.56 -19.25 -5.23
C ALA A 87 -5.53 -20.41 -5.49
N GLU A 88 -5.04 -21.52 -6.05
CA GLU A 88 -5.82 -22.74 -6.31
C GLU A 88 -6.47 -23.33 -5.06
N ARG A 89 -5.89 -23.07 -3.89
CA ARG A 89 -6.36 -23.58 -2.59
C ARG A 89 -7.25 -22.61 -1.83
N MET A 90 -7.45 -21.39 -2.33
CA MET A 90 -8.19 -20.33 -1.62
C MET A 90 -9.70 -20.49 -1.66
N ARG A 91 -10.27 -20.99 -2.76
CA ARG A 91 -11.73 -21.07 -2.96
C ARG A 91 -12.46 -21.81 -1.84
N PRO A 92 -12.00 -22.95 -1.30
CA PRO A 92 -12.68 -23.61 -0.19
C PRO A 92 -12.75 -22.76 1.07
N PHE A 93 -11.68 -22.02 1.40
CA PHE A 93 -11.64 -21.11 2.54
C PHE A 93 -12.57 -19.91 2.34
N TYR A 94 -12.60 -19.30 1.17
CA TYR A 94 -13.54 -18.25 0.84
C TYR A 94 -15.00 -18.73 0.97
N ARG A 95 -15.33 -19.89 0.40
CA ARG A 95 -16.68 -20.48 0.53
C ARG A 95 -17.07 -20.77 1.97
N TRP A 96 -16.11 -21.19 2.80
CA TRP A 96 -16.33 -21.35 4.23
C TRP A 96 -16.71 -19.99 4.86
N LEU A 97 -15.97 -18.95 4.62
CA LEU A 97 -16.25 -17.60 5.15
C LEU A 97 -17.64 -17.12 4.73
N ARG A 98 -18.00 -17.28 3.46
CA ARG A 98 -19.32 -16.90 2.92
C ARG A 98 -20.48 -17.64 3.60
N ARG A 99 -20.29 -18.90 3.93
CA ARG A 99 -21.36 -19.75 4.54
C ARG A 99 -21.55 -19.51 6.02
N HIS A 100 -20.53 -19.06 6.74
CA HIS A 100 -20.53 -19.03 8.19
C HIS A 100 -20.50 -17.61 8.78
N ASN A 101 -20.50 -16.56 7.95
CA ASN A 101 -20.50 -15.16 8.35
C ASN A 101 -21.58 -14.38 7.61
N ARG A 102 -21.97 -13.23 8.14
CA ARG A 102 -23.10 -12.46 7.62
C ARG A 102 -22.75 -11.73 6.32
N ARG A 103 -21.59 -11.05 6.26
CA ARG A 103 -21.13 -10.27 5.12
C ARG A 103 -19.65 -10.50 4.89
N VAL A 104 -19.24 -10.59 3.62
CA VAL A 104 -17.83 -10.70 3.22
C VAL A 104 -17.50 -9.61 2.21
N PHE A 105 -16.54 -8.76 2.53
CA PHE A 105 -16.05 -7.69 1.69
C PHE A 105 -14.66 -8.02 1.13
N LEU A 106 -14.44 -7.61 -0.11
CA LEU A 106 -13.12 -7.67 -0.75
C LEU A 106 -12.44 -6.31 -0.61
N GLY A 107 -11.22 -6.28 -0.06
CA GLY A 107 -10.31 -5.15 -0.15
C GLY A 107 -9.56 -5.15 -1.48
N ALA A 108 -9.66 -4.06 -2.22
CA ALA A 108 -8.82 -3.74 -3.35
C ALA A 108 -7.66 -2.88 -2.83
N PHE A 109 -6.65 -3.53 -2.20
CA PHE A 109 -5.59 -2.86 -1.43
C PHE A 109 -4.19 -3.26 -1.89
N GLY A 110 -4.05 -3.78 -3.09
CA GLY A 110 -2.77 -4.20 -3.63
C GLY A 110 -2.90 -4.75 -5.04
N MET A 111 -1.80 -5.28 -5.55
CA MET A 111 -1.74 -5.91 -6.88
C MET A 111 -2.82 -6.97 -7.03
N ASP A 112 -3.65 -6.83 -8.07
CA ASP A 112 -4.68 -7.77 -8.43
C ASP A 112 -5.02 -7.72 -9.93
N ARG A 113 -5.99 -8.55 -10.36
CA ARG A 113 -6.40 -8.63 -11.76
C ARG A 113 -6.88 -7.30 -12.34
N TYR A 114 -7.69 -6.57 -11.60
CA TYR A 114 -8.32 -5.34 -12.09
C TYR A 114 -7.32 -4.20 -12.17
N TRP A 115 -6.41 -4.11 -11.20
CA TRP A 115 -5.27 -3.20 -11.23
C TRP A 115 -4.37 -3.45 -12.45
N VAL A 116 -3.95 -4.72 -12.67
CA VAL A 116 -3.10 -5.09 -13.82
C VAL A 116 -3.83 -4.78 -15.15
N LYS A 117 -5.13 -5.10 -15.24
CA LYS A 117 -5.94 -4.84 -16.43
C LYS A 117 -6.04 -3.35 -16.74
N ALA A 118 -6.32 -2.52 -15.73
CA ALA A 118 -6.44 -1.07 -15.87
C ALA A 118 -5.10 -0.39 -16.22
N GLY A 119 -3.99 -0.86 -15.64
CA GLY A 119 -2.67 -0.34 -15.97
C GLY A 119 -2.22 -0.68 -17.39
N LEU A 120 -2.69 -1.80 -17.95
CA LEU A 120 -2.32 -2.25 -19.31
C LEU A 120 -3.21 -1.67 -20.41
N ASP A 121 -4.40 -1.14 -20.10
CA ASP A 121 -5.29 -0.60 -21.12
C ASP A 121 -4.82 0.75 -21.68
N CYS A 122 -3.84 1.39 -21.04
CA CYS A 122 -3.26 2.69 -21.40
C CYS A 122 -4.31 3.81 -21.57
N GLN A 123 -5.47 3.66 -20.95
CA GLN A 123 -6.60 4.60 -21.02
C GLN A 123 -7.07 5.02 -19.63
N THR A 124 -7.12 4.07 -18.69
CA THR A 124 -7.57 4.33 -17.31
C THR A 124 -6.60 5.25 -16.58
N PHE A 125 -5.30 5.08 -16.83
CA PHE A 125 -4.24 5.89 -16.20
C PHE A 125 -3.33 6.53 -17.23
N ARG A 126 -2.96 7.80 -17.01
CA ARG A 126 -1.92 8.49 -17.79
C ARG A 126 -0.56 7.80 -17.61
N TYR A 127 -0.31 7.27 -16.43
CA TYR A 127 0.86 6.45 -16.10
C TYR A 127 0.54 5.52 -14.92
N SER A 128 1.27 4.43 -14.85
CA SER A 128 1.15 3.46 -13.76
C SER A 128 2.39 2.55 -13.71
N ASP A 129 2.37 1.55 -12.87
CA ASP A 129 3.37 0.48 -12.88
C ASP A 129 3.49 -0.20 -14.25
N PHE A 130 2.41 -0.18 -15.06
CA PHE A 130 2.29 -0.92 -16.31
C PHE A 130 2.35 -0.06 -17.57
N ASN A 131 2.12 1.26 -17.49
CA ASN A 131 2.11 2.15 -18.65
C ASN A 131 2.75 3.51 -18.39
N LEU A 132 3.17 4.16 -19.47
CA LEU A 132 3.51 5.59 -19.55
C LEU A 132 2.82 6.15 -20.79
N GLY A 133 1.81 6.98 -20.61
CA GLY A 133 0.94 7.42 -21.68
C GLY A 133 0.30 6.22 -22.38
N SER A 134 0.37 6.19 -23.69
CA SER A 134 -0.16 5.13 -24.55
C SER A 134 0.77 3.90 -24.69
N GLN A 135 1.90 3.86 -23.97
CA GLN A 135 2.89 2.80 -24.09
C GLN A 135 2.92 1.91 -22.85
N VAL A 136 2.86 0.59 -23.05
CA VAL A 136 3.06 -0.39 -21.99
C VAL A 136 4.55 -0.43 -21.60
N ARG A 137 4.82 -0.36 -20.29
CA ARG A 137 6.16 -0.46 -19.75
C ARG A 137 6.66 -1.90 -19.82
N GLN A 138 7.70 -2.13 -20.63
CA GLN A 138 8.31 -3.44 -20.78
C GLN A 138 9.25 -3.71 -19.59
N ARG A 139 8.86 -4.68 -18.73
CA ARG A 139 9.60 -5.06 -17.54
C ARG A 139 9.35 -6.54 -17.22
N ALA A 140 10.38 -7.26 -16.84
CA ALA A 140 10.28 -8.67 -16.47
C ALA A 140 9.26 -8.91 -15.32
N ASP A 141 9.20 -7.99 -14.34
CA ASP A 141 8.23 -8.08 -13.24
C ASP A 141 6.79 -7.97 -13.75
N ASN A 142 6.55 -7.11 -14.74
CA ASN A 142 5.21 -6.94 -15.33
C ASN A 142 4.76 -8.22 -16.04
N ASP A 143 5.66 -8.91 -16.72
CA ASP A 143 5.34 -10.18 -17.38
C ASP A 143 4.89 -11.24 -16.36
N ILE A 144 5.53 -11.29 -15.19
CA ILE A 144 5.12 -12.17 -14.09
C ILE A 144 3.73 -11.78 -13.57
N TRP A 145 3.49 -10.50 -13.31
CA TRP A 145 2.18 -10.03 -12.83
C TRP A 145 1.06 -10.26 -13.85
N ILE A 146 1.33 -10.05 -15.13
CA ILE A 146 0.39 -10.33 -16.23
C ILE A 146 0.06 -11.83 -16.26
N ALA A 147 1.07 -12.69 -16.23
CA ALA A 147 0.87 -14.14 -16.23
C ALA A 147 0.04 -14.61 -15.03
N GLU A 148 0.34 -14.12 -13.82
CA GLU A 148 -0.34 -14.54 -12.60
C GLU A 148 -1.78 -13.99 -12.51
N TRP A 149 -1.98 -12.69 -12.79
CA TRP A 149 -3.23 -12.00 -12.53
C TRP A 149 -4.20 -11.96 -13.73
N LEU A 150 -3.72 -11.97 -14.97
CA LEU A 150 -4.62 -12.02 -16.13
C LEU A 150 -4.85 -13.44 -16.63
N HIS A 151 -3.83 -14.29 -16.59
CA HIS A 151 -3.88 -15.63 -17.18
C HIS A 151 -3.89 -16.76 -16.14
N GLY A 152 -3.43 -16.48 -14.90
CA GLY A 152 -3.25 -17.46 -13.83
C GLY A 152 -4.46 -17.63 -12.89
N GLU A 153 -4.27 -18.51 -11.89
CA GLU A 153 -5.29 -18.80 -10.88
C GLU A 153 -5.59 -17.61 -9.95
N LYS A 154 -4.62 -16.71 -9.73
CA LYS A 154 -4.87 -15.49 -8.94
C LYS A 154 -5.97 -14.64 -9.58
N GLY A 155 -5.91 -14.45 -10.89
CA GLY A 155 -6.93 -13.71 -11.62
C GLY A 155 -8.30 -14.38 -11.61
N ARG A 156 -8.35 -15.71 -11.80
CA ARG A 156 -9.60 -16.49 -11.71
C ARG A 156 -10.22 -16.42 -10.31
N LEU A 157 -9.39 -16.48 -9.28
CA LEU A 157 -9.82 -16.31 -7.88
C LEU A 157 -10.37 -14.91 -7.64
N ASN A 158 -9.65 -13.87 -8.10
CA ASN A 158 -10.07 -12.48 -7.95
C ASN A 158 -11.44 -12.23 -8.60
N THR A 159 -11.62 -12.67 -9.84
CA THR A 159 -12.92 -12.57 -10.55
C THR A 159 -14.03 -13.27 -9.75
N TYR A 160 -13.77 -14.48 -9.29
CA TYR A 160 -14.75 -15.24 -8.50
C TYR A 160 -15.15 -14.52 -7.20
N ILE A 161 -14.18 -14.02 -6.42
CA ILE A 161 -14.46 -13.30 -5.18
C ILE A 161 -15.13 -11.95 -5.46
N ALA A 162 -14.65 -11.19 -6.43
CA ALA A 162 -15.22 -9.90 -6.78
C ALA A 162 -16.69 -10.00 -7.24
N GLN A 163 -17.06 -11.06 -7.93
CA GLN A 163 -18.45 -11.30 -8.33
C GLN A 163 -19.35 -11.72 -7.16
N ASP A 164 -18.86 -12.56 -6.26
CA ASP A 164 -19.66 -13.21 -5.19
C ASP A 164 -19.71 -12.41 -3.88
N CYS A 165 -18.72 -11.56 -3.56
CA CYS A 165 -18.66 -10.81 -2.30
C CYS A 165 -19.79 -9.78 -2.19
N ASP A 166 -20.12 -9.38 -0.94
CA ASP A 166 -21.19 -8.43 -0.63
C ASP A 166 -20.82 -6.98 -1.00
N GLY A 167 -19.53 -6.67 -1.10
CA GLY A 167 -19.04 -5.35 -1.49
C GLY A 167 -17.52 -5.35 -1.66
N ILE A 168 -17.04 -4.33 -2.34
CA ILE A 168 -15.62 -4.10 -2.61
C ILE A 168 -15.24 -2.75 -2.00
N VAL A 169 -14.14 -2.71 -1.26
CA VAL A 169 -13.60 -1.49 -0.66
C VAL A 169 -12.29 -1.15 -1.38
N ALA A 170 -12.22 0.04 -1.96
CA ALA A 170 -11.00 0.60 -2.53
C ALA A 170 -10.40 1.66 -1.60
N GLY A 171 -9.11 1.58 -1.31
CA GLY A 171 -8.42 2.48 -0.39
C GLY A 171 -7.68 3.63 -1.06
N LEU A 172 -7.41 3.54 -2.36
CA LEU A 172 -6.76 4.53 -3.19
C LEU A 172 -7.58 4.76 -4.45
N TYR A 173 -7.42 5.93 -5.07
CA TYR A 173 -8.09 6.25 -6.34
C TYR A 173 -7.85 5.19 -7.41
N GLU A 174 -6.62 4.74 -7.56
CA GLU A 174 -6.25 3.77 -8.59
C GLU A 174 -6.99 2.44 -8.42
N TYR A 175 -7.19 2.00 -7.19
CA TYR A 175 -7.98 0.77 -6.93
C TYR A 175 -9.46 1.00 -7.22
N ASP A 176 -10.00 2.17 -6.90
CA ASP A 176 -11.36 2.54 -7.23
C ASP A 176 -11.57 2.58 -8.74
N ALA A 177 -10.73 3.31 -9.47
CA ALA A 177 -10.80 3.42 -10.93
C ALA A 177 -10.69 2.05 -11.62
N SER A 178 -9.86 1.15 -11.09
CA SER A 178 -9.68 -0.20 -11.65
C SER A 178 -10.93 -1.08 -11.54
N TYR A 179 -11.72 -0.93 -10.48
CA TYR A 179 -12.92 -1.75 -10.24
C TYR A 179 -14.21 -1.08 -10.70
N ARG A 180 -14.25 0.23 -10.81
CA ARG A 180 -15.49 1.02 -11.02
C ARG A 180 -16.26 0.63 -12.26
N LYS A 181 -15.58 0.35 -13.35
CA LYS A 181 -16.23 -0.04 -14.62
C LYS A 181 -17.07 -1.31 -14.51
N GLU A 182 -16.65 -2.27 -13.69
CA GLU A 182 -17.30 -3.59 -13.61
C GLU A 182 -18.16 -3.76 -12.34
N PHE A 183 -17.94 -2.98 -11.28
CA PHE A 183 -18.54 -3.19 -9.94
C PHE A 183 -19.00 -1.90 -9.26
N ALA A 184 -19.40 -0.88 -10.02
CA ALA A 184 -19.80 0.41 -9.47
C ALA A 184 -20.92 0.33 -8.41
N ASP A 185 -21.83 -0.62 -8.54
CA ASP A 185 -22.97 -0.84 -7.65
C ASP A 185 -22.56 -1.27 -6.24
N LYS A 186 -21.51 -2.08 -6.12
CA LYS A 186 -21.01 -2.61 -4.84
C LYS A 186 -19.61 -2.13 -4.44
N LEU A 187 -18.96 -1.29 -5.25
CA LEU A 187 -17.68 -0.64 -4.93
C LEU A 187 -17.93 0.58 -4.04
N ARG A 188 -17.10 0.73 -3.03
CA ARG A 188 -17.06 1.93 -2.18
C ARG A 188 -15.61 2.35 -1.97
N PHE A 189 -15.35 3.62 -2.19
CA PHE A 189 -14.09 4.23 -1.81
C PHE A 189 -14.11 4.53 -0.30
N ILE A 190 -13.14 3.99 0.41
CA ILE A 190 -12.89 4.26 1.83
C ILE A 190 -11.39 4.43 1.98
N PRO A 191 -10.87 5.63 2.23
CA PRO A 191 -9.43 5.89 2.25
C PRO A 191 -8.71 5.06 3.31
N PHE A 192 -7.45 4.76 3.08
CA PHE A 192 -6.63 4.01 4.02
C PHE A 192 -6.58 4.69 5.39
N PRO A 193 -6.76 3.92 6.47
CA PRO A 193 -6.71 4.45 7.83
C PRO A 193 -5.28 4.77 8.25
N ILE A 194 -5.11 5.88 8.96
CA ILE A 194 -3.85 6.25 9.63
C ILE A 194 -4.16 6.79 11.04
N ASP A 195 -3.39 6.38 12.05
CA ASP A 195 -3.51 6.91 13.40
C ASP A 195 -2.57 8.11 13.60
N VAL A 196 -3.09 9.30 13.36
CA VAL A 196 -2.35 10.55 13.51
C VAL A 196 -2.05 10.91 14.97
N ARG A 197 -2.80 10.36 15.94
CA ARG A 197 -2.65 10.70 17.37
C ARG A 197 -1.45 10.03 18.03
N ARG A 198 -1.02 8.89 17.50
CA ARG A 198 0.11 8.10 18.01
C ARG A 198 1.35 8.18 17.13
N ALA A 199 1.28 8.93 16.04
CA ALA A 199 2.44 9.12 15.19
C ALA A 199 3.52 9.90 15.95
N PRO A 200 4.73 9.38 16.11
CA PRO A 200 5.83 10.19 16.62
C PRO A 200 6.13 11.29 15.61
N LEU A 201 6.22 12.53 16.08
CA LEU A 201 6.52 13.67 15.22
C LEU A 201 8.02 13.83 15.03
N ILE A 202 8.43 14.45 13.94
CA ILE A 202 9.81 14.93 13.78
C ILE A 202 10.14 15.92 14.91
N ALA A 203 11.41 15.96 15.32
CA ALA A 203 11.84 16.73 16.50
C ALA A 203 11.47 18.22 16.41
N ASP A 204 11.53 18.78 15.20
CA ASP A 204 11.30 20.20 14.93
C ASP A 204 9.90 20.51 14.39
N PHE A 205 8.96 19.54 14.48
CA PHE A 205 7.60 19.73 13.97
C PHE A 205 6.92 20.97 14.57
N GLY A 206 6.48 21.89 13.70
CA GLY A 206 5.82 23.14 14.09
C GLY A 206 6.70 24.15 14.81
N LYS A 207 8.02 23.95 14.86
CA LYS A 207 8.98 24.84 15.53
C LYS A 207 9.82 25.67 14.58
N THR A 208 9.94 25.23 13.33
CA THR A 208 10.79 25.87 12.32
C THR A 208 10.03 26.07 11.03
N ASP A 209 10.36 27.15 10.33
CA ASP A 209 9.91 27.37 8.95
C ASP A 209 10.55 26.36 8.01
N PHE A 210 9.93 26.13 6.87
CA PHE A 210 10.48 25.30 5.82
C PHE A 210 10.80 26.18 4.60
N PRO A 211 12.00 26.06 3.99
CA PRO A 211 13.11 25.15 4.34
C PRO A 211 13.78 25.52 5.66
N PRO A 212 14.38 24.55 6.39
CA PRO A 212 15.08 24.82 7.65
C PRO A 212 16.40 25.57 7.40
N GLU A 213 16.94 26.27 8.41
CA GLU A 213 18.24 26.97 8.32
C GLU A 213 19.45 26.05 8.12
N ARG A 214 19.26 24.72 8.27
CA ARG A 214 20.24 23.66 7.99
C ARG A 214 19.93 22.99 6.65
N PRO A 215 20.83 22.15 6.10
CA PRO A 215 20.52 21.38 4.91
C PRO A 215 19.22 20.59 5.01
N VAL A 216 18.36 20.67 4.00
CA VAL A 216 17.12 19.88 3.89
C VAL A 216 17.47 18.41 3.75
N ARG A 217 16.96 17.58 4.64
CA ARG A 217 17.23 16.14 4.67
C ARG A 217 16.15 15.37 3.92
N PHE A 218 16.53 14.79 2.81
CA PHE A 218 15.66 13.99 1.96
C PHE A 218 15.82 12.50 2.25
N PHE A 219 14.76 11.86 2.69
CA PHE A 219 14.73 10.43 2.95
C PHE A 219 14.29 9.64 1.72
N VAL A 220 15.06 8.61 1.36
CA VAL A 220 14.72 7.65 0.30
C VAL A 220 14.89 6.24 0.80
N GLY A 221 13.78 5.52 0.97
CA GLY A 221 13.77 4.10 1.29
C GLY A 221 13.83 3.23 0.04
N VAL A 222 14.93 2.54 -0.19
CA VAL A 222 15.13 1.70 -1.37
C VAL A 222 14.96 0.22 -1.01
N GLN A 223 14.03 -0.44 -1.70
CA GLN A 223 13.96 -1.90 -1.77
C GLN A 223 14.50 -2.30 -3.14
N ARG A 224 15.63 -3.01 -3.20
CA ARG A 224 16.32 -3.34 -4.48
C ARG A 224 15.37 -3.93 -5.51
N ASP A 225 14.59 -4.92 -5.10
CA ASP A 225 13.67 -5.64 -5.98
C ASP A 225 12.47 -4.80 -6.43
N ARG A 226 12.24 -3.62 -5.84
CA ARG A 226 11.12 -2.73 -6.15
C ARG A 226 11.51 -1.33 -6.60
N SER A 227 12.79 -1.01 -6.67
CA SER A 227 13.27 0.34 -6.97
C SER A 227 12.76 0.86 -8.31
N SER A 228 12.98 0.08 -9.36
CA SER A 228 12.50 0.43 -10.70
C SER A 228 10.99 0.30 -10.88
N TYR A 229 10.32 -0.53 -10.07
CA TYR A 229 8.87 -0.62 -10.01
C TYR A 229 8.24 0.67 -9.47
N LYS A 230 8.74 1.15 -8.33
CA LYS A 230 8.28 2.39 -7.69
C LYS A 230 8.81 3.67 -8.35
N GLY A 231 9.86 3.59 -9.18
CA GLY A 231 10.54 4.75 -9.75
C GLY A 231 11.48 5.46 -8.77
N THR A 232 11.82 4.84 -7.65
CA THR A 232 12.75 5.43 -6.67
C THR A 232 14.17 5.57 -7.21
N ASP A 233 14.54 4.80 -8.23
CA ASP A 233 15.79 4.97 -8.98
C ASP A 233 15.84 6.28 -9.76
N VAL A 234 14.73 6.69 -10.39
CA VAL A 234 14.59 7.97 -11.10
C VAL A 234 14.64 9.12 -10.10
N MET A 235 13.84 9.03 -9.04
CA MET A 235 13.80 10.05 -7.98
C MET A 235 15.17 10.23 -7.32
N LEU A 236 15.89 9.14 -7.06
CA LEU A 236 17.22 9.20 -6.44
C LEU A 236 18.25 9.83 -7.37
N ARG A 237 18.18 9.62 -8.71
CA ARG A 237 19.09 10.30 -9.64
C ARG A 237 18.87 11.81 -9.62
N ALA A 238 17.62 12.26 -9.70
CA ALA A 238 17.28 13.69 -9.61
C ALA A 238 17.77 14.31 -8.30
N LEU A 239 17.55 13.62 -7.18
CA LEU A 239 17.98 14.07 -5.86
C LEU A 239 19.51 14.13 -5.73
N ARG A 240 20.24 13.13 -6.23
CA ARG A 240 21.71 13.13 -6.20
C ARG A 240 22.30 14.23 -7.06
N ARG A 241 21.67 14.56 -8.18
CA ARG A 241 22.04 15.70 -9.00
C ARG A 241 21.88 17.00 -8.20
N LEU A 242 20.77 17.22 -7.54
CA LEU A 242 20.51 18.38 -6.71
C LEU A 242 21.51 18.50 -5.53
N GLU A 243 21.79 17.40 -4.84
CA GLU A 243 22.79 17.34 -3.77
C GLU A 243 24.20 17.73 -4.26
N ALA A 244 24.59 17.30 -5.47
CA ALA A 244 25.88 17.64 -6.06
C ALA A 244 25.97 19.13 -6.47
N GLU A 245 24.86 19.74 -6.91
CA GLU A 245 24.78 21.16 -7.28
C GLU A 245 24.66 22.09 -6.05
N ARG A 246 24.04 21.60 -4.94
CA ARG A 246 23.76 22.38 -3.71
C ARG A 246 24.15 21.60 -2.44
N PRO A 247 25.43 21.26 -2.24
CA PRO A 247 25.88 20.36 -1.18
C PRO A 247 25.68 20.93 0.24
N ASP A 248 25.65 22.25 0.39
CA ASP A 248 25.44 22.93 1.69
C ASP A 248 23.97 23.05 2.07
N GLU A 249 23.03 22.77 1.11
CA GLU A 249 21.60 22.96 1.29
C GLU A 249 20.82 21.63 1.26
N VAL A 250 21.40 20.56 0.69
CA VAL A 250 20.75 19.28 0.47
C VAL A 250 21.53 18.13 1.11
N GLN A 251 20.86 17.30 1.88
CA GLN A 251 21.43 16.08 2.43
C GLN A 251 20.55 14.87 2.06
N VAL A 252 21.12 13.86 1.42
CA VAL A 252 20.43 12.63 1.05
C VAL A 252 20.63 11.55 2.12
N VAL A 253 19.53 11.10 2.71
CA VAL A 253 19.48 9.97 3.64
C VAL A 253 18.87 8.78 2.94
N LYS A 254 19.70 7.95 2.32
CA LYS A 254 19.30 6.71 1.69
C LYS A 254 19.39 5.55 2.65
N VAL A 255 18.31 4.80 2.82
CA VAL A 255 18.31 3.50 3.52
C VAL A 255 17.93 2.38 2.56
N GLU A 256 18.57 1.23 2.71
CA GLU A 256 18.38 0.11 1.81
C GLU A 256 18.35 -1.21 2.58
N ASN A 257 17.22 -1.93 2.49
CA ASN A 257 17.03 -3.25 3.13
C ASN A 257 17.35 -3.29 4.63
N VAL A 258 17.05 -2.21 5.36
CA VAL A 258 17.25 -2.14 6.82
C VAL A 258 16.05 -2.69 7.58
N PRO A 259 16.19 -3.09 8.86
CA PRO A 259 15.08 -3.42 9.72
C PRO A 259 14.07 -2.27 9.85
N PHE A 260 12.78 -2.61 10.00
CA PHE A 260 11.69 -1.61 9.97
C PHE A 260 11.84 -0.51 11.04
N GLU A 261 12.36 -0.84 12.23
CA GLU A 261 12.60 0.14 13.29
C GLU A 261 13.73 1.14 12.92
N GLU A 262 14.77 0.67 12.26
CA GLU A 262 15.84 1.53 11.75
C GLU A 262 15.33 2.43 10.61
N TYR A 263 14.50 1.87 9.72
CA TYR A 263 13.82 2.62 8.68
C TYR A 263 13.02 3.79 9.26
N LYS A 264 12.18 3.53 10.27
CA LYS A 264 11.38 4.57 10.93
C LYS A 264 12.24 5.64 11.58
N LYS A 265 13.31 5.25 12.28
CA LYS A 265 14.23 6.20 12.93
C LYS A 265 14.93 7.10 11.92
N ALA A 266 15.40 6.52 10.81
CA ALA A 266 16.05 7.29 9.75
C ALA A 266 15.07 8.27 9.09
N MET A 267 13.83 7.83 8.81
CA MET A 267 12.78 8.69 8.27
C MET A 267 12.46 9.86 9.20
N LEU A 268 12.31 9.63 10.50
CA LEU A 268 12.03 10.69 11.49
C LEU A 268 13.17 11.70 11.67
N SER A 269 14.38 11.40 11.22
CA SER A 269 15.49 12.36 11.23
C SER A 269 15.54 13.27 10.00
N CYS A 270 14.56 13.14 9.09
CA CYS A 270 14.51 13.85 7.82
C CYS A 270 13.32 14.81 7.74
N ASP A 271 13.33 15.67 6.75
CA ASP A 271 12.33 16.71 6.51
C ASP A 271 11.37 16.29 5.37
N VAL A 272 11.90 15.59 4.37
CA VAL A 272 11.19 15.22 3.15
C VAL A 272 11.29 13.72 2.90
N LEU A 273 10.17 13.07 2.59
CA LEU A 273 10.13 11.69 2.09
C LEU A 273 9.93 11.68 0.59
N LEU A 274 10.77 10.92 -0.14
CA LEU A 274 10.50 10.49 -1.51
C LEU A 274 9.92 9.06 -1.48
N ASP A 275 8.64 8.87 -1.93
CA ASP A 275 7.98 7.58 -1.81
C ASP A 275 7.89 6.83 -3.15
N GLN A 276 7.03 7.23 -4.07
CA GLN A 276 6.84 6.53 -5.34
C GLN A 276 6.43 7.47 -6.47
N LEU A 277 6.90 7.13 -7.69
CA LEU A 277 6.78 7.98 -8.87
C LEU A 277 5.61 7.59 -9.78
N TYR A 278 5.23 6.31 -9.80
CA TYR A 278 4.23 5.78 -10.74
C TYR A 278 2.86 5.58 -10.08
N SER A 279 2.45 6.49 -9.19
CA SER A 279 1.15 6.45 -8.56
C SER A 279 0.44 7.80 -8.60
N TYR A 280 -0.87 7.79 -8.52
CA TYR A 280 -1.73 8.98 -8.42
C TYR A 280 -1.94 9.41 -6.98
N THR A 281 -1.85 8.46 -6.05
CA THR A 281 -2.19 8.66 -4.63
C THR A 281 -1.03 8.29 -3.71
N PRO A 282 -0.92 8.96 -2.55
CA PRO A 282 0.01 8.55 -1.51
C PRO A 282 -0.45 7.23 -0.88
N ALA A 283 0.46 6.27 -0.78
CA ALA A 283 0.23 5.01 -0.07
C ALA A 283 0.59 5.12 1.42
N MET A 284 0.45 4.03 2.18
CA MET A 284 0.64 4.01 3.64
C MET A 284 1.95 4.60 4.15
N ASN A 285 3.05 4.46 3.39
CA ASN A 285 4.34 5.03 3.77
C ASN A 285 4.31 6.56 3.75
N ALA A 286 3.75 7.12 2.68
CA ALA A 286 3.55 8.56 2.52
C ALA A 286 2.57 9.12 3.58
N LEU A 287 1.44 8.43 3.81
CA LEU A 287 0.48 8.81 4.86
C LEU A 287 1.13 8.81 6.24
N GLN A 288 1.97 7.81 6.55
CA GLN A 288 2.70 7.74 7.81
C GLN A 288 3.71 8.89 7.94
N ALA A 289 4.42 9.24 6.88
CA ALA A 289 5.37 10.35 6.88
C ALA A 289 4.65 11.69 7.12
N MET A 290 3.55 11.95 6.43
CA MET A 290 2.73 13.15 6.65
C MET A 290 2.20 13.22 8.08
N ALA A 291 1.72 12.09 8.64
CA ALA A 291 1.26 12.03 10.02
C ALA A 291 2.38 12.33 11.03
N GLN A 292 3.64 12.20 10.63
CA GLN A 292 4.83 12.50 11.44
C GLN A 292 5.38 13.90 11.17
N GLY A 293 4.82 14.64 10.23
CA GLY A 293 5.19 16.02 9.91
C GLY A 293 6.22 16.18 8.80
N LEU A 294 6.53 15.12 8.04
CA LEU A 294 7.41 15.23 6.87
C LEU A 294 6.64 15.77 5.67
N VAL A 295 7.34 16.55 4.85
CA VAL A 295 6.90 16.84 3.46
C VAL A 295 7.01 15.56 2.64
N VAL A 296 6.05 15.29 1.78
CA VAL A 296 6.04 14.07 0.95
C VAL A 296 6.10 14.44 -0.53
N VAL A 297 7.09 13.88 -1.23
CA VAL A 297 7.24 13.93 -2.69
C VAL A 297 6.80 12.57 -3.24
N SER A 298 5.66 12.52 -3.93
CA SER A 298 5.03 11.29 -4.43
C SER A 298 3.96 11.62 -5.47
N GLY A 299 3.19 10.63 -5.92
CA GLY A 299 1.96 10.88 -6.64
C GLY A 299 0.94 11.62 -5.77
N GLY A 300 0.44 12.72 -6.28
CA GLY A 300 -0.58 13.58 -5.67
C GLY A 300 -1.45 14.21 -6.75
N GLU A 301 -1.94 13.37 -7.69
CA GLU A 301 -2.73 13.81 -8.83
C GLU A 301 -4.11 14.35 -8.43
N PRO A 302 -4.72 15.25 -9.20
CA PRO A 302 -6.03 15.84 -8.90
C PRO A 302 -7.11 14.81 -8.57
N GLU A 303 -7.12 13.68 -9.27
CA GLU A 303 -8.08 12.60 -9.07
C GLU A 303 -8.04 12.01 -7.64
N SER A 304 -6.86 12.05 -7.01
CA SER A 304 -6.70 11.64 -5.60
C SER A 304 -7.48 12.56 -4.65
N TYR A 305 -7.46 13.86 -4.91
CA TYR A 305 -8.14 14.86 -4.09
C TYR A 305 -9.64 14.92 -4.38
N GLU A 306 -10.01 14.74 -5.64
CA GLU A 306 -11.42 14.68 -6.06
C GLU A 306 -12.16 13.54 -5.39
N ILE A 307 -11.59 12.32 -5.39
CA ILE A 307 -12.24 11.16 -4.76
C ILE A 307 -12.33 11.30 -3.24
N LEU A 308 -11.42 12.03 -2.62
CA LEU A 308 -11.44 12.36 -1.20
C LEU A 308 -12.44 13.48 -0.86
N GLY A 309 -12.93 14.22 -1.87
CA GLY A 309 -13.74 15.42 -1.66
C GLY A 309 -12.97 16.57 -0.99
N CYS A 310 -11.64 16.61 -1.17
CA CYS A 310 -10.73 17.57 -0.57
C CYS A 310 -9.87 18.22 -1.67
N THR A 311 -10.44 19.20 -2.37
CA THR A 311 -9.80 19.84 -3.52
C THR A 311 -9.05 21.13 -3.17
N ASP A 312 -9.20 21.63 -1.94
CA ASP A 312 -8.62 22.91 -1.50
C ASP A 312 -7.23 22.75 -0.86
N ILE A 313 -6.86 21.53 -0.50
CA ILE A 313 -5.59 21.20 0.19
C ILE A 313 -4.85 20.14 -0.59
N HIS A 314 -3.63 20.45 -1.05
CA HIS A 314 -2.77 19.55 -1.79
C HIS A 314 -1.46 19.33 -1.01
N PRO A 315 -1.46 18.46 0.01
CA PRO A 315 -0.31 18.30 0.91
C PRO A 315 0.86 17.50 0.32
N ILE A 316 0.68 16.92 -0.88
CA ILE A 316 1.72 16.15 -1.57
C ILE A 316 2.39 17.05 -2.61
N VAL A 317 3.71 17.05 -2.60
CA VAL A 317 4.49 17.57 -3.73
C VAL A 317 4.39 16.54 -4.84
N ASN A 318 3.48 16.79 -5.79
CA ASN A 318 3.23 15.88 -6.90
C ASN A 318 4.39 15.86 -7.87
N VAL A 319 4.79 14.68 -8.31
CA VAL A 319 5.86 14.48 -9.30
C VAL A 319 5.38 13.61 -10.46
N LEU A 320 5.71 14.03 -11.66
CA LEU A 320 5.46 13.25 -12.87
C LEU A 320 6.58 12.22 -13.11
N PRO A 321 6.31 11.13 -13.82
CA PRO A 321 7.27 10.03 -14.02
C PRO A 321 8.40 10.37 -15.00
N ASN A 322 9.10 11.46 -14.73
CA ASN A 322 10.32 11.84 -15.44
C ASN A 322 11.32 12.56 -14.51
N GLU A 323 12.59 12.41 -14.78
CA GLU A 323 13.67 12.91 -13.90
C GLU A 323 13.72 14.43 -13.84
N ALA A 324 13.37 15.13 -14.94
CA ALA A 324 13.41 16.59 -14.99
C ALA A 324 12.33 17.21 -14.08
N ASP A 325 11.11 16.69 -14.12
CA ASP A 325 10.04 17.16 -13.25
C ASP A 325 10.38 16.89 -11.78
N VAL A 326 10.83 15.68 -11.45
CA VAL A 326 11.28 15.37 -10.08
C VAL A 326 12.35 16.34 -9.60
N TYR A 327 13.35 16.63 -10.44
CA TYR A 327 14.42 17.59 -10.11
C TYR A 327 13.86 18.99 -9.81
N GLU A 328 12.98 19.51 -10.67
CA GLU A 328 12.39 20.85 -10.48
C GLU A 328 11.54 20.93 -9.20
N GLN A 329 10.74 19.89 -8.90
CA GLN A 329 9.97 19.86 -7.66
C GLN A 329 10.86 19.79 -6.41
N LEU A 330 11.94 19.00 -6.46
CA LEU A 330 12.91 18.93 -5.35
C LEU A 330 13.65 20.26 -5.18
N ARG A 331 14.04 20.93 -6.27
CA ARG A 331 14.70 22.22 -6.23
C ARG A 331 13.80 23.27 -5.58
N ALA A 332 12.52 23.31 -5.95
CA ALA A 332 11.56 24.26 -5.39
C ALA A 332 11.33 24.08 -3.88
N LEU A 333 11.66 22.94 -3.31
CA LEU A 333 11.61 22.71 -1.85
C LEU A 333 12.84 23.26 -1.12
N VAL A 334 13.89 23.62 -1.82
CA VAL A 334 15.15 24.12 -1.25
C VAL A 334 15.30 25.62 -1.49
N ASP A 335 14.63 26.17 -2.53
CA ASP A 335 14.57 27.61 -2.83
C ASP A 335 13.68 28.37 -1.84
#